data_fd05650dfd5e678bef28f0b36e8d7b74
#
_entry.id   fd05650dfd5e678bef28f0b36e8d7b74
#
_cell.length_a   1.000
_cell.length_b   1.000
_cell.length_c   1.000
_cell.angle_alpha   90.00
_cell.angle_beta   90.00
_cell.angle_gamma   90.00
#
_symmetry.space_group_name_H-M   'P 1'
#
loop_
_entity.id
_entity.type
_entity.pdbx_description
1 polymer ?
#
loop_
_entity_poly.entity_id
_entity_poly.type
_entity_poly.pdbx_seq_one_letter_code
_entity_poly.pdbx_strand_id
1 'polypeptide(L)'
;GLQAAGINTVLFQTRIRATVAYPSHIEPWDGAFSGTPGVAPPYDVLRFAIDEAHRRGMELHAYLVAFPANTLPDAKLLGRQALPARHPKLCTRAGDKWQLDPGVPGTAEYLAELVREIVSRYDVDGIHLDYIRYPEPSIPFDDRRTYARYGHQLPKAEWRRENVNRTVQLISETARAIRPWVKITCAPIGKYADLPAQSSKGWNARDAVSQDAQLWLRRGWMDGLYPMMYFDGQHFYPFAVNWKEYAYGRPVVPGLGAYQLAPEERNWSLLQIIRQLRFIHAEGFPGEAYFRSQFLLDNVKGLLDFVHDNYARPMLPPAMTWIDSIPPTAPQLHRRRNGTALHFSWNAVADATPVHYNLYRLTASGPVAVALRLSGTAFTYRPA
;
A
#
# COMPACT_ATOMS: atom_id res chain seq x y z
N GLY A 1 19.44 1.07 -7.13
CA GLY A 1 18.32 0.56 -6.34
C GLY A 1 16.96 0.92 -6.95
N LEU A 2 15.88 0.86 -6.18
CA LEU A 2 14.49 1.00 -6.66
C LEU A 2 14.23 2.27 -7.48
N GLN A 3 14.69 3.43 -7.00
CA GLN A 3 14.54 4.70 -7.76
C GLN A 3 15.18 4.64 -9.16
N ALA A 4 16.38 4.05 -9.25
CA ALA A 4 17.07 3.92 -10.55
C ALA A 4 16.29 3.01 -11.54
N ALA A 5 15.49 2.09 -11.03
CA ALA A 5 14.59 1.25 -11.82
C ALA A 5 13.24 1.92 -12.13
N GLY A 6 13.08 3.21 -11.86
CA GLY A 6 11.83 3.94 -12.14
C GLY A 6 10.72 3.73 -11.10
N ILE A 7 10.98 3.02 -9.99
CA ILE A 7 10.00 2.86 -8.92
C ILE A 7 9.77 4.21 -8.24
N ASN A 8 8.52 4.62 -8.14
CA ASN A 8 8.10 5.92 -7.61
C ASN A 8 7.29 5.82 -6.30
N THR A 9 6.90 4.62 -5.88
CA THR A 9 6.11 4.40 -4.67
C THR A 9 6.60 3.16 -3.94
N VAL A 10 6.74 3.25 -2.62
CA VAL A 10 7.11 2.14 -1.73
C VAL A 10 5.94 1.86 -0.79
N LEU A 11 5.44 0.63 -0.81
CA LEU A 11 4.50 0.13 0.18
C LEU A 11 5.32 -0.48 1.32
N PHE A 12 5.54 0.29 2.38
CA PHE A 12 6.44 -0.08 3.48
C PHE A 12 5.68 -0.80 4.60
N GLN A 13 6.03 -2.05 4.88
CA GLN A 13 5.37 -2.84 5.92
C GLN A 13 5.58 -2.22 7.31
N THR A 14 4.60 -1.43 7.72
CA THR A 14 4.59 -0.65 8.96
C THR A 14 3.93 -1.41 10.11
N ARG A 15 2.97 -2.28 9.79
CA ARG A 15 2.27 -3.14 10.76
C ARG A 15 2.14 -4.56 10.24
N ILE A 16 2.58 -5.53 11.03
CA ILE A 16 2.37 -6.97 10.77
C ILE A 16 2.14 -7.71 12.09
N ARG A 17 1.21 -8.66 12.10
CA ARG A 17 0.96 -9.55 13.25
C ARG A 17 0.75 -8.81 14.58
N ALA A 18 0.07 -7.66 14.54
CA ALA A 18 -0.14 -6.78 15.69
C ALA A 18 1.16 -6.32 16.36
N THR A 19 2.17 -6.06 15.54
CA THR A 19 3.42 -5.37 15.87
C THR A 19 3.71 -4.30 14.84
N VAL A 20 4.48 -3.28 15.18
CA VAL A 20 4.69 -2.11 14.34
C VAL A 20 6.16 -1.73 14.19
N ALA A 21 6.48 -0.98 13.15
CA ALA A 21 7.82 -0.50 12.81
C ALA A 21 8.05 0.97 13.23
N TYR A 22 7.37 1.44 14.28
CA TYR A 22 7.48 2.81 14.80
C TYR A 22 7.15 2.85 16.30
N PRO A 23 7.56 3.89 17.05
CA PRO A 23 7.18 4.04 18.45
C PRO A 23 5.67 4.29 18.56
N SER A 24 4.92 3.24 18.86
CA SER A 24 3.45 3.25 19.01
C SER A 24 3.05 3.20 20.47
N HIS A 25 1.93 3.86 20.80
CA HIS A 25 1.25 3.71 22.08
C HIS A 25 0.21 2.57 22.08
N ILE A 26 -0.07 2.00 20.89
CA ILE A 26 -1.14 1.03 20.67
C ILE A 26 -0.58 -0.39 20.53
N GLU A 27 0.47 -0.62 19.75
CA GLU A 27 1.04 -1.93 19.51
C GLU A 27 2.55 -1.99 19.78
N PRO A 28 3.07 -3.16 20.18
CA PRO A 28 4.51 -3.32 20.46
C PRO A 28 5.34 -3.30 19.17
N TRP A 29 6.64 -3.09 19.32
CA TRP A 29 7.60 -3.13 18.24
C TRP A 29 7.67 -4.50 17.57
N ASP A 30 7.82 -4.49 16.24
CA ASP A 30 8.17 -5.70 15.47
C ASP A 30 9.62 -6.11 15.74
N GLY A 31 9.83 -7.40 15.94
CA GLY A 31 11.16 -7.95 16.24
C GLY A 31 12.13 -7.95 15.05
N ALA A 32 11.68 -7.68 13.83
CA ALA A 32 12.54 -7.69 12.64
C ALA A 32 13.66 -6.64 12.69
N PHE A 33 13.46 -5.53 13.43
CA PHE A 33 14.41 -4.42 13.48
C PHE A 33 15.33 -4.42 14.70
N SER A 34 14.95 -5.13 15.77
CA SER A 34 15.73 -5.23 17.01
C SER A 34 16.26 -6.63 17.28
N GLY A 35 15.77 -7.63 16.54
CA GLY A 35 16.01 -9.05 16.80
C GLY A 35 15.08 -9.66 17.85
N THR A 36 14.26 -8.85 18.55
CA THR A 36 13.39 -9.32 19.64
C THR A 36 12.03 -8.61 19.58
N PRO A 37 10.91 -9.35 19.47
CA PRO A 37 9.57 -8.76 19.49
C PRO A 37 9.31 -7.94 20.77
N GLY A 38 8.72 -6.78 20.61
CA GLY A 38 8.41 -5.85 21.70
C GLY A 38 9.56 -4.95 22.15
N VAL A 39 10.77 -5.14 21.60
CA VAL A 39 11.94 -4.32 21.91
C VAL A 39 12.15 -3.27 20.83
N ALA A 40 12.30 -2.00 21.23
CA ALA A 40 12.55 -0.90 20.31
C ALA A 40 13.95 -0.99 19.69
N PRO A 41 14.11 -0.77 18.38
CA PRO A 41 15.41 -0.47 17.78
C PRO A 41 15.92 0.92 18.20
N PRO A 42 17.20 1.25 17.94
CA PRO A 42 17.79 2.54 18.37
C PRO A 42 17.31 3.76 17.57
N TYR A 43 16.41 3.58 16.61
CA TYR A 43 15.89 4.65 15.75
C TYR A 43 14.43 4.40 15.36
N ASP A 44 13.75 5.46 14.91
CA ASP A 44 12.40 5.37 14.36
C ASP A 44 12.46 4.88 12.91
N VAL A 45 12.11 3.62 12.72
CA VAL A 45 12.23 2.92 11.42
C VAL A 45 11.30 3.53 10.37
N LEU A 46 10.07 3.86 10.75
CA LEU A 46 9.11 4.46 9.81
C LEU A 46 9.57 5.86 9.39
N ARG A 47 10.02 6.69 10.33
CA ARG A 47 10.59 8.02 10.04
C ARG A 47 11.75 7.92 9.07
N PHE A 48 12.70 7.03 9.36
CA PHE A 48 13.85 6.79 8.48
C PHE A 48 13.42 6.38 7.07
N ALA A 49 12.45 5.46 6.95
CA ALA A 49 11.98 4.99 5.66
C ALA A 49 11.29 6.10 4.85
N ILE A 50 10.49 6.96 5.50
CA ILE A 50 9.85 8.13 4.89
C ILE A 50 10.92 9.09 4.37
N ASP A 51 11.89 9.48 5.21
CA ASP A 51 12.95 10.43 4.84
C ASP A 51 13.77 9.92 3.66
N GLU A 52 14.07 8.61 3.63
CA GLU A 52 14.82 7.98 2.54
C GLU A 52 14.02 7.87 1.22
N ALA A 53 12.71 7.61 1.30
CA ALA A 53 11.83 7.61 0.14
C ALA A 53 11.67 9.03 -0.43
N HIS A 54 11.33 10.00 0.41
CA HIS A 54 11.11 11.39 0.04
C HIS A 54 12.35 12.04 -0.56
N ARG A 55 13.53 11.81 0.02
CA ARG A 55 14.81 12.30 -0.53
C ARG A 55 15.08 11.81 -1.96
N ARG A 56 14.49 10.68 -2.34
CA ARG A 56 14.57 10.10 -3.69
C ARG A 56 13.38 10.42 -4.57
N GLY A 57 12.45 11.27 -4.11
CA GLY A 57 11.25 11.64 -4.85
C GLY A 57 10.21 10.53 -4.96
N MET A 58 10.28 9.52 -4.10
CA MET A 58 9.32 8.42 -4.03
C MET A 58 8.27 8.69 -2.95
N GLU A 59 7.03 8.25 -3.20
CA GLU A 59 6.01 8.16 -2.16
C GLU A 59 6.28 6.97 -1.24
N LEU A 60 5.92 7.11 0.04
CA LEU A 60 5.87 6.01 0.99
C LEU A 60 4.46 5.86 1.55
N HIS A 61 3.86 4.69 1.31
CA HIS A 61 2.61 4.30 1.94
C HIS A 61 2.89 3.37 3.11
N ALA A 62 2.34 3.70 4.28
CA ALA A 62 2.39 2.81 5.43
C ALA A 62 1.51 1.58 5.15
N TYR A 63 2.13 0.44 4.96
CA TYR A 63 1.46 -0.83 4.66
C TYR A 63 1.08 -1.53 5.97
N LEU A 64 -0.20 -1.80 6.14
CA LEU A 64 -0.77 -2.42 7.34
C LEU A 64 -1.44 -3.75 6.99
N VAL A 65 -0.97 -4.83 7.60
CA VAL A 65 -1.69 -6.11 7.64
C VAL A 65 -2.81 -5.98 8.68
N ALA A 66 -4.04 -5.81 8.21
CA ALA A 66 -5.14 -5.28 9.01
C ALA A 66 -5.67 -6.25 10.10
N PHE A 67 -6.38 -7.32 9.73
CA PHE A 67 -7.01 -8.19 10.72
C PHE A 67 -6.09 -9.26 11.33
N PRO A 68 -5.12 -9.87 10.62
CA PRO A 68 -4.21 -10.82 11.25
C PRO A 68 -3.48 -10.22 12.45
N ALA A 69 -3.45 -11.00 13.54
CA ALA A 69 -2.77 -10.67 14.77
C ALA A 69 -1.63 -11.68 15.05
N ASN A 70 -1.18 -11.76 16.29
CA ASN A 70 -0.01 -12.55 16.65
C ASN A 70 -0.17 -14.04 16.30
N THR A 71 0.87 -14.67 15.81
CA THR A 71 0.99 -16.12 15.83
C THR A 71 1.03 -16.63 17.29
N LEU A 72 0.83 -17.91 17.51
CA LEU A 72 0.93 -18.46 18.86
C LEU A 72 2.32 -18.28 19.48
N PRO A 73 3.42 -18.56 18.74
CA PRO A 73 4.77 -18.28 19.23
C PRO A 73 4.98 -16.79 19.55
N ASP A 74 4.57 -15.87 18.65
CA ASP A 74 4.74 -14.42 18.87
C ASP A 74 3.94 -13.95 20.10
N ALA A 75 2.69 -14.44 20.27
CA ALA A 75 1.89 -14.11 21.44
C ALA A 75 2.54 -14.59 22.74
N LYS A 76 3.19 -15.75 22.73
CA LYS A 76 3.93 -16.28 23.88
C LYS A 76 5.16 -15.41 24.21
N LEU A 77 5.91 -15.00 23.18
CA LEU A 77 7.10 -14.14 23.34
C LEU A 77 6.72 -12.76 23.88
N LEU A 78 5.67 -12.15 23.34
CA LEU A 78 5.19 -10.83 23.72
C LEU A 78 4.48 -10.82 25.09
N GLY A 79 3.95 -11.96 25.54
CA GLY A 79 3.27 -12.11 26.82
C GLY A 79 2.13 -11.10 26.98
N ARG A 80 2.22 -10.21 27.97
CA ARG A 80 1.18 -9.20 28.25
C ARG A 80 1.06 -8.12 27.16
N GLN A 81 2.06 -7.97 26.30
CA GLN A 81 2.03 -7.01 25.18
C GLN A 81 1.28 -7.56 23.96
N ALA A 82 1.07 -8.88 23.88
CA ALA A 82 0.35 -9.49 22.78
C ALA A 82 -1.08 -8.97 22.67
N LEU A 83 -1.58 -8.78 21.45
CA LEU A 83 -2.92 -8.27 21.20
C LEU A 83 -4.03 -9.10 21.88
N PRO A 84 -4.03 -10.44 21.81
CA PRO A 84 -5.04 -11.24 22.49
C PRO A 84 -4.99 -11.16 24.02
N ALA A 85 -3.85 -10.77 24.60
CA ALA A 85 -3.75 -10.53 26.06
C ALA A 85 -4.30 -9.15 26.43
N ARG A 86 -4.07 -8.13 25.59
CA ARG A 86 -4.51 -6.75 25.82
C ARG A 86 -5.98 -6.53 25.46
N HIS A 87 -6.43 -7.15 24.37
CA HIS A 87 -7.77 -6.99 23.80
C HIS A 87 -8.42 -8.35 23.49
N PRO A 88 -8.61 -9.22 24.50
CA PRO A 88 -9.10 -10.59 24.26
C PRO A 88 -10.48 -10.64 23.61
N LYS A 89 -11.31 -9.61 23.83
CA LYS A 89 -12.66 -9.51 23.24
C LYS A 89 -12.64 -9.23 21.74
N LEU A 90 -11.59 -8.62 21.21
CA LEU A 90 -11.46 -8.32 19.79
C LEU A 90 -10.87 -9.47 18.98
N CYS A 91 -10.28 -10.47 19.65
CA CYS A 91 -9.50 -11.52 19.01
C CYS A 91 -10.23 -12.86 18.96
N THR A 92 -10.17 -13.51 17.82
CA THR A 92 -10.63 -14.88 17.56
C THR A 92 -9.50 -15.70 16.97
N ARG A 93 -9.52 -17.02 17.17
CA ARG A 93 -8.55 -17.93 16.55
C ARG A 93 -8.84 -18.10 15.06
N ALA A 94 -7.80 -18.02 14.25
CA ALA A 94 -7.81 -18.33 12.83
C ALA A 94 -6.68 -19.32 12.54
N GLY A 95 -6.99 -20.60 12.57
CA GLY A 95 -5.96 -21.65 12.47
C GLY A 95 -4.95 -21.57 13.62
N ASP A 96 -3.68 -21.42 13.25
CA ASP A 96 -2.51 -21.37 14.16
C ASP A 96 -2.19 -19.96 14.71
N LYS A 97 -3.01 -18.97 14.40
CA LYS A 97 -2.80 -17.57 14.79
C LYS A 97 -4.06 -16.93 15.39
N TRP A 98 -3.86 -15.79 16.00
CA TRP A 98 -4.93 -14.89 16.39
C TRP A 98 -5.29 -13.94 15.25
N GLN A 99 -6.52 -13.50 15.24
CA GLN A 99 -7.03 -12.52 14.29
C GLN A 99 -8.01 -11.60 15.00
N LEU A 100 -7.99 -10.32 14.67
CA LEU A 100 -9.09 -9.40 14.98
C LEU A 100 -10.35 -9.91 14.29
N ASP A 101 -11.44 -10.05 15.05
CA ASP A 101 -12.74 -10.43 14.49
C ASP A 101 -13.46 -9.19 13.96
N PRO A 102 -13.64 -9.06 12.62
CA PRO A 102 -14.27 -7.88 12.05
C PRO A 102 -15.71 -7.66 12.50
N GLY A 103 -16.37 -8.71 12.97
CA GLY A 103 -17.76 -8.67 13.46
C GLY A 103 -17.90 -8.19 14.90
N VAL A 104 -16.81 -8.08 15.66
CA VAL A 104 -16.84 -7.59 17.04
C VAL A 104 -16.82 -6.06 17.05
N PRO A 105 -17.81 -5.41 17.72
CA PRO A 105 -17.75 -3.96 17.95
C PRO A 105 -16.45 -3.55 18.64
N GLY A 106 -15.83 -2.46 18.14
CA GLY A 106 -14.52 -1.99 18.59
C GLY A 106 -13.36 -2.42 17.72
N THR A 107 -13.51 -3.42 16.84
CA THR A 107 -12.44 -3.84 15.91
C THR A 107 -12.14 -2.77 14.86
N ALA A 108 -13.15 -2.19 14.27
CA ALA A 108 -12.98 -1.10 13.28
C ALA A 108 -12.33 0.12 13.93
N GLU A 109 -12.79 0.49 15.11
CA GLU A 109 -12.28 1.59 15.92
C GLU A 109 -10.81 1.38 16.30
N TYR A 110 -10.44 0.16 16.68
CA TYR A 110 -9.05 -0.20 16.99
C TYR A 110 -8.10 0.03 15.80
N LEU A 111 -8.49 -0.43 14.61
CA LEU A 111 -7.69 -0.21 13.40
C LEU A 111 -7.67 1.26 12.97
N ALA A 112 -8.77 1.97 13.14
CA ALA A 112 -8.84 3.40 12.86
C ALA A 112 -7.91 4.21 13.78
N GLU A 113 -7.77 3.82 15.06
CA GLU A 113 -6.82 4.46 15.99
C GLU A 113 -5.36 4.25 15.58
N LEU A 114 -4.98 3.06 15.08
CA LEU A 114 -3.65 2.84 14.52
C LEU A 114 -3.38 3.75 13.31
N VAL A 115 -4.37 3.89 12.42
CA VAL A 115 -4.25 4.80 11.27
C VAL A 115 -4.18 6.24 11.72
N ARG A 116 -4.98 6.64 12.71
CA ARG A 116 -4.92 7.97 13.35
C ARG A 116 -3.52 8.27 13.88
N GLU A 117 -2.94 7.32 14.62
CA GLU A 117 -1.59 7.47 15.18
C GLU A 117 -0.55 7.70 14.09
N ILE A 118 -0.58 6.92 13.01
CA ILE A 118 0.36 7.04 11.89
C ILE A 118 0.16 8.39 11.17
N VAL A 119 -1.05 8.70 10.72
CA VAL A 119 -1.33 9.89 9.90
C VAL A 119 -1.10 11.19 10.68
N SER A 120 -1.31 11.17 12.00
CA SER A 120 -1.06 12.36 12.84
C SER A 120 0.42 12.64 13.06
N ARG A 121 1.27 11.60 13.10
CA ARG A 121 2.66 11.71 13.55
C ARG A 121 3.68 11.64 12.42
N TYR A 122 3.31 11.06 11.28
CA TYR A 122 4.23 10.77 10.18
C TYR A 122 3.74 11.38 8.87
N ASP A 123 4.66 11.86 8.07
CA ASP A 123 4.40 12.41 6.74
C ASP A 123 4.35 11.29 5.69
N VAL A 124 3.47 10.31 5.92
CA VAL A 124 3.19 9.27 4.93
C VAL A 124 2.35 9.82 3.79
N ASP A 125 2.59 9.35 2.58
CA ASP A 125 1.82 9.72 1.39
C ASP A 125 0.53 8.90 1.28
N GLY A 126 0.51 7.73 1.91
CA GLY A 126 -0.67 6.86 1.91
C GLY A 126 -0.70 5.87 3.07
N ILE A 127 -1.89 5.32 3.26
CA ILE A 127 -2.14 4.11 4.06
C ILE A 127 -2.52 3.01 3.08
N HIS A 128 -1.81 1.89 3.15
CA HIS A 128 -2.06 0.72 2.32
C HIS A 128 -2.51 -0.46 3.17
N LEU A 129 -3.72 -0.95 2.94
CA LEU A 129 -4.31 -2.04 3.72
C LEU A 129 -4.14 -3.38 3.00
N ASP A 130 -3.56 -4.33 3.70
CA ASP A 130 -3.58 -5.74 3.29
C ASP A 130 -4.30 -6.59 4.34
N TYR A 131 -4.76 -7.77 3.92
CA TYR A 131 -5.56 -8.65 4.79
C TYR A 131 -6.75 -7.94 5.47
N ILE A 132 -7.28 -6.90 4.82
CA ILE A 132 -8.55 -6.26 5.23
C ILE A 132 -9.71 -7.13 4.73
N ARG A 133 -9.78 -8.34 5.28
CA ARG A 133 -10.66 -9.42 4.83
C ARG A 133 -10.75 -10.54 5.85
N TYR A 134 -11.80 -11.34 5.76
CA TYR A 134 -11.88 -12.61 6.50
C TYR A 134 -10.80 -13.58 6.05
N PRO A 135 -10.45 -14.60 6.87
CA PRO A 135 -9.51 -15.64 6.49
C PRO A 135 -9.96 -16.41 5.25
N GLU A 136 -8.98 -17.04 4.59
CA GLU A 136 -9.22 -17.97 3.48
C GLU A 136 -10.18 -19.10 3.92
N PRO A 137 -11.02 -19.63 3.00
CA PRO A 137 -12.00 -20.67 3.33
C PRO A 137 -11.39 -21.94 3.96
N SER A 138 -10.12 -22.22 3.68
CA SER A 138 -9.36 -23.34 4.27
C SER A 138 -8.91 -23.11 5.72
N ILE A 139 -8.95 -21.87 6.21
CA ILE A 139 -8.53 -21.51 7.56
C ILE A 139 -9.75 -21.49 8.48
N PRO A 140 -9.82 -22.35 9.52
CA PRO A 140 -10.91 -22.32 10.49
C PRO A 140 -11.02 -20.96 11.19
N PHE A 141 -12.22 -20.37 11.15
CA PHE A 141 -12.54 -19.11 11.82
C PHE A 141 -13.96 -19.19 12.40
N ASP A 142 -14.06 -19.25 13.72
CA ASP A 142 -15.35 -19.41 14.41
C ASP A 142 -15.91 -18.06 14.86
N ASP A 143 -16.74 -17.47 14.03
CA ASP A 143 -17.50 -16.27 14.31
C ASP A 143 -19.00 -16.54 14.61
N ARG A 144 -19.37 -17.78 14.91
CA ARG A 144 -20.79 -18.14 15.17
C ARG A 144 -21.39 -17.35 16.32
N ARG A 145 -20.65 -17.20 17.42
CA ARG A 145 -21.11 -16.44 18.59
C ARG A 145 -21.23 -14.94 18.27
N THR A 146 -20.26 -14.39 17.52
CA THR A 146 -20.26 -13.01 17.09
C THR A 146 -21.44 -12.75 16.15
N TYR A 147 -21.67 -13.63 15.18
CA TYR A 147 -22.80 -13.54 14.27
C TYR A 147 -24.15 -13.68 15.01
N ALA A 148 -24.29 -14.65 15.91
CA ALA A 148 -25.51 -14.81 16.71
C ALA A 148 -25.83 -13.55 17.54
N ARG A 149 -24.81 -12.83 17.99
CA ARG A 149 -25.00 -11.64 18.83
C ARG A 149 -25.21 -10.36 18.02
N TYR A 150 -24.56 -10.21 16.87
CA TYR A 150 -24.48 -8.95 16.13
C TYR A 150 -24.97 -9.05 14.66
N GLY A 151 -25.24 -10.24 14.15
CA GLY A 151 -25.63 -10.47 12.76
C GLY A 151 -27.10 -10.33 12.40
N HIS A 152 -27.95 -10.13 13.38
CA HIS A 152 -29.39 -10.26 13.55
C HIS A 152 -30.32 -10.18 12.33
N GLN A 153 -29.99 -9.51 11.24
CA GLN A 153 -30.93 -9.26 10.15
C GLN A 153 -30.33 -9.53 8.76
N LEU A 154 -29.06 -9.87 8.68
CA LEU A 154 -28.38 -10.10 7.42
C LEU A 154 -27.96 -11.57 7.26
N PRO A 155 -28.00 -12.13 6.05
CA PRO A 155 -27.31 -13.38 5.75
C PRO A 155 -25.83 -13.27 6.17
N LYS A 156 -25.27 -14.36 6.70
CA LYS A 156 -23.91 -14.35 7.28
C LYS A 156 -22.83 -13.79 6.33
N ALA A 157 -22.89 -14.13 5.05
CA ALA A 157 -21.93 -13.64 4.06
C ALA A 157 -22.04 -12.12 3.84
N GLU A 158 -23.25 -11.58 3.86
CA GLU A 158 -23.51 -10.15 3.74
C GLU A 158 -23.07 -9.40 5.00
N TRP A 159 -23.40 -9.94 6.19
CA TRP A 159 -22.94 -9.41 7.46
C TRP A 159 -21.41 -9.35 7.55
N ARG A 160 -20.71 -10.38 7.08
CA ARG A 160 -19.24 -10.36 7.03
C ARG A 160 -18.71 -9.25 6.11
N ARG A 161 -19.31 -9.08 4.92
CA ARG A 161 -18.93 -7.99 4.02
C ARG A 161 -19.17 -6.62 4.65
N GLU A 162 -20.30 -6.45 5.32
CA GLU A 162 -20.65 -5.18 5.96
C GLU A 162 -19.69 -4.84 7.12
N ASN A 163 -19.20 -5.82 7.87
CA ASN A 163 -18.19 -5.60 8.91
C ASN A 163 -16.86 -5.09 8.31
N VAL A 164 -16.44 -5.67 7.19
CA VAL A 164 -15.22 -5.21 6.49
C VAL A 164 -15.45 -3.83 5.88
N ASN A 165 -16.60 -3.61 5.23
CA ASN A 165 -16.99 -2.30 4.65
C ASN A 165 -16.97 -1.19 5.70
N ARG A 166 -17.57 -1.42 6.88
CA ARG A 166 -17.55 -0.47 7.99
C ARG A 166 -16.13 -0.15 8.47
N THR A 167 -15.29 -1.17 8.55
CA THR A 167 -13.89 -0.96 8.94
C THR A 167 -13.14 -0.09 7.93
N VAL A 168 -13.29 -0.37 6.65
CA VAL A 168 -12.68 0.42 5.56
C VAL A 168 -13.19 1.85 5.55
N GLN A 169 -14.51 2.03 5.68
CA GLN A 169 -15.12 3.35 5.75
C GLN A 169 -14.55 4.17 6.92
N LEU A 170 -14.53 3.60 8.13
CA LEU A 170 -14.04 4.30 9.32
C LEU A 170 -12.56 4.66 9.23
N ILE A 171 -11.73 3.77 8.69
CA ILE A 171 -10.31 4.06 8.43
C ILE A 171 -10.17 5.24 7.46
N SER A 172 -10.90 5.22 6.35
CA SER A 172 -10.88 6.29 5.35
C SER A 172 -11.32 7.63 5.95
N GLU A 173 -12.43 7.67 6.64
CA GLU A 173 -12.96 8.87 7.31
C GLU A 173 -11.97 9.40 8.35
N THR A 174 -11.37 8.52 9.15
CA THR A 174 -10.37 8.90 10.17
C THR A 174 -9.12 9.52 9.56
N ALA A 175 -8.58 8.91 8.52
CA ALA A 175 -7.38 9.43 7.86
C ALA A 175 -7.65 10.78 7.18
N ARG A 176 -8.76 10.91 6.46
CA ARG A 176 -9.14 12.14 5.74
C ARG A 176 -9.48 13.31 6.67
N ALA A 177 -10.02 13.03 7.84
CA ALA A 177 -10.27 14.07 8.85
C ALA A 177 -8.97 14.73 9.36
N ILE A 178 -7.83 14.04 9.23
CA ILE A 178 -6.50 14.54 9.66
C ILE A 178 -5.74 15.12 8.47
N ARG A 179 -5.65 14.36 7.37
CA ARG A 179 -4.97 14.76 6.13
C ARG A 179 -5.81 14.35 4.91
N PRO A 180 -6.60 15.26 4.34
CA PRO A 180 -7.48 14.96 3.20
C PRO A 180 -6.77 14.41 1.97
N TRP A 181 -5.49 14.74 1.80
CA TRP A 181 -4.63 14.33 0.68
C TRP A 181 -3.90 12.99 0.88
N VAL A 182 -4.00 12.36 2.06
CA VAL A 182 -3.39 11.04 2.25
C VAL A 182 -4.14 9.98 1.44
N LYS A 183 -3.41 9.19 0.66
CA LYS A 183 -4.00 8.13 -0.18
C LYS A 183 -4.43 6.94 0.68
N ILE A 184 -5.64 6.44 0.48
CA ILE A 184 -6.10 5.20 1.12
C ILE A 184 -6.23 4.14 0.04
N THR A 185 -5.42 3.10 0.14
CA THR A 185 -5.32 2.03 -0.85
C THR A 185 -5.35 0.66 -0.19
N CYS A 186 -5.59 -0.40 -0.97
CA CYS A 186 -5.46 -1.76 -0.45
C CYS A 186 -5.01 -2.75 -1.53
N ALA A 187 -4.56 -3.93 -1.07
CA ALA A 187 -4.24 -5.10 -1.88
C ALA A 187 -5.36 -6.14 -1.78
N PRO A 188 -6.41 -6.08 -2.62
CA PRO A 188 -7.42 -7.12 -2.64
C PRO A 188 -6.92 -8.38 -3.34
N ILE A 189 -7.63 -9.51 -3.12
CA ILE A 189 -7.43 -10.74 -3.88
C ILE A 189 -7.58 -10.44 -5.36
N GLY A 190 -6.69 -10.97 -6.20
CA GLY A 190 -6.59 -10.63 -7.61
C GLY A 190 -7.83 -10.91 -8.47
N LYS A 191 -8.74 -11.78 -8.02
CA LYS A 191 -10.07 -11.97 -8.60
C LYS A 191 -11.12 -11.35 -7.69
N TYR A 192 -11.89 -10.38 -8.21
CA TYR A 192 -12.94 -9.75 -7.42
C TYR A 192 -14.10 -10.71 -7.13
N ALA A 193 -14.65 -11.29 -8.17
CA ALA A 193 -15.73 -12.28 -8.13
C ALA A 193 -15.58 -13.23 -9.33
N ASP A 194 -16.40 -14.28 -9.38
CA ASP A 194 -16.45 -15.14 -10.56
C ASP A 194 -17.07 -14.39 -11.74
N LEU A 195 -16.48 -14.57 -12.92
CA LEU A 195 -16.96 -13.93 -14.15
C LEU A 195 -17.82 -14.91 -14.95
N PRO A 196 -19.04 -14.50 -15.41
CA PRO A 196 -19.97 -15.40 -16.11
C PRO A 196 -19.37 -16.07 -17.37
N ALA A 197 -18.58 -15.33 -18.14
CA ALA A 197 -17.94 -15.81 -19.36
C ALA A 197 -16.59 -16.52 -19.14
N GLN A 198 -16.19 -16.75 -17.88
CA GLN A 198 -14.88 -17.31 -17.55
C GLN A 198 -15.01 -18.60 -16.74
N SER A 199 -14.22 -19.62 -17.11
CA SER A 199 -14.19 -20.90 -16.40
C SER A 199 -13.43 -20.87 -15.06
N SER A 200 -12.62 -19.83 -14.83
CA SER A 200 -11.87 -19.65 -13.58
C SER A 200 -12.82 -19.29 -12.42
N LYS A 201 -13.29 -20.30 -11.71
CA LYS A 201 -14.19 -20.18 -10.56
C LYS A 201 -13.43 -20.28 -9.23
N GLY A 202 -14.16 -20.02 -8.15
CA GLY A 202 -13.73 -20.32 -6.79
C GLY A 202 -13.20 -19.10 -6.04
N TRP A 203 -12.06 -19.24 -5.43
CA TRP A 203 -11.56 -18.29 -4.45
C TRP A 203 -11.38 -16.85 -4.99
N ASN A 204 -12.19 -15.94 -4.47
CA ASN A 204 -12.27 -14.55 -4.92
C ASN A 204 -12.38 -13.59 -3.72
N ALA A 205 -12.22 -12.29 -3.98
CA ALA A 205 -12.22 -11.27 -2.95
C ALA A 205 -13.60 -11.13 -2.28
N ARG A 206 -14.64 -10.93 -3.07
CA ARG A 206 -15.97 -10.56 -2.60
C ARG A 206 -16.67 -11.68 -1.84
N ASP A 207 -16.71 -12.88 -2.42
CA ASP A 207 -17.54 -13.95 -1.89
C ASP A 207 -16.79 -14.88 -0.94
N ALA A 208 -15.50 -15.17 -1.22
CA ALA A 208 -14.73 -16.10 -0.40
C ALA A 208 -14.20 -15.46 0.89
N VAL A 209 -13.79 -14.17 0.84
CA VAL A 209 -13.13 -13.50 1.97
C VAL A 209 -13.78 -12.16 2.36
N SER A 210 -14.98 -11.88 1.84
CA SER A 210 -15.80 -10.72 2.20
C SER A 210 -15.13 -9.36 1.91
N GLN A 211 -14.32 -9.26 0.84
CA GLN A 211 -13.55 -8.10 0.46
C GLN A 211 -14.19 -7.41 -0.75
N ASP A 212 -15.14 -6.49 -0.51
CA ASP A 212 -15.92 -5.81 -1.55
C ASP A 212 -15.21 -4.54 -2.07
N ALA A 213 -14.01 -4.73 -2.63
CA ALA A 213 -13.12 -3.64 -2.97
C ALA A 213 -13.63 -2.75 -4.12
N GLN A 214 -14.45 -3.28 -5.04
CA GLN A 214 -15.10 -2.44 -6.06
C GLN A 214 -16.13 -1.49 -5.43
N LEU A 215 -16.87 -1.93 -4.41
CA LEU A 215 -17.76 -1.05 -3.63
C LEU A 215 -16.96 0.07 -2.97
N TRP A 216 -15.79 -0.21 -2.43
CA TRP A 216 -14.97 0.79 -1.73
C TRP A 216 -14.49 1.89 -2.67
N LEU A 217 -14.11 1.55 -3.92
CA LEU A 217 -13.82 2.56 -4.95
C LEU A 217 -15.05 3.39 -5.29
N ARG A 218 -16.18 2.72 -5.54
CA ARG A 218 -17.45 3.39 -5.88
C ARG A 218 -17.92 4.37 -4.80
N ARG A 219 -17.71 4.03 -3.52
CA ARG A 219 -18.05 4.87 -2.37
C ARG A 219 -17.00 5.95 -2.08
N GLY A 220 -15.85 5.93 -2.76
CA GLY A 220 -14.75 6.84 -2.51
C GLY A 220 -14.02 6.60 -1.18
N TRP A 221 -14.17 5.41 -0.59
CA TRP A 221 -13.44 5.03 0.63
C TRP A 221 -12.00 4.64 0.34
N MET A 222 -11.71 4.22 -0.89
CA MET A 222 -10.36 3.95 -1.39
C MET A 222 -10.00 4.88 -2.55
N ASP A 223 -8.74 5.31 -2.60
CA ASP A 223 -8.17 6.13 -3.65
C ASP A 223 -7.49 5.30 -4.73
N GLY A 224 -7.26 4.03 -4.48
CA GLY A 224 -6.71 3.09 -5.44
C GLY A 224 -6.66 1.67 -4.92
N LEU A 225 -6.54 0.72 -5.84
CA LEU A 225 -6.41 -0.70 -5.53
C LEU A 225 -5.15 -1.28 -6.17
N TYR A 226 -4.53 -2.21 -5.45
CA TYR A 226 -3.38 -3.00 -5.90
C TYR A 226 -3.74 -4.49 -5.86
N PRO A 227 -4.61 -4.99 -6.77
CA PRO A 227 -5.05 -6.38 -6.74
C PRO A 227 -3.87 -7.34 -6.81
N MET A 228 -3.84 -8.34 -5.94
CA MET A 228 -2.78 -9.35 -5.88
C MET A 228 -2.91 -10.35 -7.03
N MET A 229 -2.49 -9.95 -8.23
CA MET A 229 -2.68 -10.71 -9.46
C MET A 229 -1.49 -11.64 -9.75
N TYR A 230 -1.14 -12.47 -8.78
CA TYR A 230 0.01 -13.39 -8.80
C TYR A 230 -0.30 -14.68 -9.59
N PHE A 231 -0.97 -14.53 -10.72
CA PHE A 231 -1.48 -15.59 -11.58
C PHE A 231 -0.96 -15.43 -13.01
N ASP A 232 -1.21 -16.43 -13.82
CA ASP A 232 -0.95 -16.43 -15.27
C ASP A 232 -2.23 -16.67 -16.09
N GLY A 233 -2.16 -16.45 -17.40
CA GLY A 233 -3.18 -16.79 -18.36
C GLY A 233 -4.59 -16.32 -17.99
N GLN A 234 -5.54 -17.25 -18.04
CA GLN A 234 -6.96 -16.98 -17.77
C GLN A 234 -7.26 -16.52 -16.34
N HIS A 235 -6.33 -16.67 -15.42
CA HIS A 235 -6.47 -16.18 -14.04
C HIS A 235 -5.99 -14.73 -13.88
N PHE A 236 -5.29 -14.19 -14.87
CA PHE A 236 -4.76 -12.82 -14.85
C PHE A 236 -5.58 -11.89 -15.75
N TYR A 237 -5.55 -12.09 -17.08
CA TYR A 237 -6.02 -11.11 -18.05
C TYR A 237 -7.51 -10.73 -17.91
N PRO A 238 -8.45 -11.67 -17.83
CA PRO A 238 -9.87 -11.32 -17.72
C PRO A 238 -10.20 -10.57 -16.42
N PHE A 239 -9.52 -10.94 -15.33
CA PHE A 239 -9.74 -10.30 -14.02
C PHE A 239 -9.08 -8.92 -13.94
N ALA A 240 -7.96 -8.70 -14.63
CA ALA A 240 -7.38 -7.37 -14.76
C ALA A 240 -8.33 -6.42 -15.48
N VAL A 241 -8.92 -6.84 -16.61
CA VAL A 241 -9.96 -6.08 -17.32
C VAL A 241 -11.13 -5.77 -16.40
N ASN A 242 -11.64 -6.78 -15.66
CA ASN A 242 -12.74 -6.57 -14.72
C ASN A 242 -12.42 -5.55 -13.64
N TRP A 243 -11.22 -5.57 -13.09
CA TRP A 243 -10.80 -4.54 -12.13
C TRP A 243 -10.81 -3.13 -12.75
N LYS A 244 -10.34 -2.99 -13.99
CA LYS A 244 -10.30 -1.72 -14.73
C LYS A 244 -11.70 -1.19 -15.04
N GLU A 245 -12.62 -2.06 -15.49
CA GLU A 245 -14.01 -1.71 -15.79
C GLU A 245 -14.73 -1.09 -14.58
N TYR A 246 -14.44 -1.59 -13.37
CA TYR A 246 -15.04 -1.13 -12.13
C TYR A 246 -14.10 -0.27 -11.28
N ALA A 247 -13.23 0.49 -11.92
CA ALA A 247 -12.28 1.38 -11.26
C ALA A 247 -12.90 2.70 -10.77
N TYR A 248 -14.05 3.10 -11.31
CA TYR A 248 -14.78 4.34 -10.94
C TYR A 248 -13.91 5.60 -10.96
N GLY A 249 -13.02 5.71 -11.96
CA GLY A 249 -12.08 6.83 -12.08
C GLY A 249 -10.92 6.83 -11.10
N ARG A 250 -10.72 5.75 -10.36
CA ARG A 250 -9.60 5.57 -9.42
C ARG A 250 -8.52 4.69 -10.03
N PRO A 251 -7.23 4.86 -9.68
CA PRO A 251 -6.17 3.98 -10.14
C PRO A 251 -6.35 2.55 -9.64
N VAL A 252 -6.28 1.62 -10.59
CA VAL A 252 -6.10 0.20 -10.31
C VAL A 252 -4.72 -0.19 -10.83
N VAL A 253 -3.88 -0.67 -9.93
CA VAL A 253 -2.47 -0.99 -10.16
C VAL A 253 -2.28 -2.49 -9.97
N PRO A 254 -2.26 -3.32 -11.04
CA PRO A 254 -2.08 -4.76 -10.90
C PRO A 254 -0.80 -5.12 -10.17
N GLY A 255 -0.91 -5.92 -9.09
CA GLY A 255 0.22 -6.49 -8.38
C GLY A 255 0.76 -7.70 -9.10
N LEU A 256 2.03 -7.69 -9.46
CA LEU A 256 2.73 -8.76 -10.15
C LEU A 256 3.51 -9.64 -9.18
N GLY A 257 3.38 -10.94 -9.33
CA GLY A 257 4.06 -11.93 -8.50
C GLY A 257 5.53 -12.10 -8.90
N ALA A 258 6.39 -11.11 -8.66
CA ALA A 258 7.81 -11.18 -8.94
C ALA A 258 8.49 -12.38 -8.24
N TYR A 259 8.02 -12.77 -7.07
CA TYR A 259 8.49 -13.94 -6.34
C TYR A 259 8.30 -15.26 -7.09
N GLN A 260 7.30 -15.34 -7.99
CA GLN A 260 7.06 -16.53 -8.81
C GLN A 260 8.20 -16.86 -9.80
N LEU A 261 9.12 -15.89 -10.02
CA LEU A 261 10.32 -16.11 -10.82
C LEU A 261 11.34 -17.00 -10.11
N ALA A 262 11.32 -17.04 -8.79
CA ALA A 262 12.28 -17.80 -7.99
C ALA A 262 12.14 -19.33 -8.23
N PRO A 263 13.26 -20.08 -8.28
CA PRO A 263 13.23 -21.51 -8.52
C PRO A 263 12.45 -22.31 -7.48
N GLU A 264 12.46 -21.86 -6.23
CA GLU A 264 11.76 -22.47 -5.09
C GLU A 264 10.24 -22.22 -5.10
N GLU A 265 9.79 -21.28 -5.93
CA GLU A 265 8.38 -20.96 -6.14
C GLU A 265 7.86 -21.65 -7.43
N ARG A 266 7.20 -20.92 -8.32
CA ARG A 266 6.73 -21.50 -9.60
C ARG A 266 7.76 -21.52 -10.72
N ASN A 267 8.92 -20.95 -10.48
CA ASN A 267 10.02 -20.87 -11.45
C ASN A 267 9.59 -20.26 -12.81
N TRP A 268 8.72 -19.23 -12.79
CA TRP A 268 8.28 -18.58 -14.01
C TRP A 268 9.48 -18.04 -14.82
N SER A 269 9.33 -18.06 -16.14
CA SER A 269 10.26 -17.30 -16.99
C SER A 269 9.99 -15.80 -16.85
N LEU A 270 11.01 -14.98 -17.06
CA LEU A 270 10.86 -13.52 -17.07
C LEU A 270 9.83 -13.08 -18.14
N LEU A 271 9.72 -13.81 -19.24
CA LEU A 271 8.74 -13.54 -20.30
C LEU A 271 7.30 -13.51 -19.79
N GLN A 272 6.98 -14.27 -18.73
CA GLN A 272 5.64 -14.23 -18.12
C GLN A 272 5.34 -12.83 -17.53
N ILE A 273 6.27 -12.26 -16.79
CA ILE A 273 6.13 -10.89 -16.23
C ILE A 273 6.13 -9.85 -17.36
N ILE A 274 6.99 -9.99 -18.36
CA ILE A 274 7.05 -9.07 -19.52
C ILE A 274 5.71 -9.05 -20.27
N ARG A 275 5.05 -10.19 -20.45
CA ARG A 275 3.73 -10.25 -21.11
C ARG A 275 2.67 -9.51 -20.28
N GLN A 276 2.68 -9.66 -18.97
CA GLN A 276 1.77 -8.95 -18.07
C GLN A 276 2.02 -7.43 -18.12
N LEU A 277 3.28 -7.00 -18.08
CA LEU A 277 3.65 -5.58 -18.21
C LEU A 277 3.18 -4.97 -19.53
N ARG A 278 3.43 -5.66 -20.64
CA ARG A 278 2.97 -5.21 -21.96
C ARG A 278 1.45 -5.09 -22.04
N PHE A 279 0.72 -6.03 -21.44
CA PHE A 279 -0.73 -5.97 -21.35
C PHE A 279 -1.19 -4.77 -20.51
N ILE A 280 -0.61 -4.57 -19.33
CA ILE A 280 -0.91 -3.44 -18.43
C ILE A 280 -0.75 -2.10 -19.18
N HIS A 281 0.35 -1.95 -19.91
CA HIS A 281 0.62 -0.74 -20.70
C HIS A 281 -0.35 -0.59 -21.89
N ALA A 282 -0.58 -1.66 -22.64
CA ALA A 282 -1.49 -1.65 -23.80
C ALA A 282 -2.93 -1.33 -23.40
N GLU A 283 -3.36 -1.82 -22.24
CA GLU A 283 -4.68 -1.54 -21.67
C GLU A 283 -4.77 -0.16 -20.99
N GLY A 284 -3.67 0.57 -20.85
CA GLY A 284 -3.64 1.89 -20.24
C GLY A 284 -3.95 1.88 -18.74
N PHE A 285 -3.45 0.90 -18.01
CA PHE A 285 -3.42 0.95 -16.55
C PHE A 285 -2.45 2.04 -16.09
N PRO A 286 -2.69 2.66 -14.93
CA PRO A 286 -1.87 3.76 -14.44
C PRO A 286 -0.48 3.34 -13.91
N GLY A 287 -0.20 2.04 -13.88
CA GLY A 287 1.05 1.45 -13.42
C GLY A 287 0.89 0.01 -12.97
N GLU A 288 1.94 -0.53 -12.40
CA GLU A 288 2.00 -1.86 -11.81
C GLU A 288 2.76 -1.86 -10.48
N ALA A 289 2.58 -2.90 -9.68
CA ALA A 289 3.31 -3.12 -8.43
C ALA A 289 3.99 -4.50 -8.41
N TYR A 290 5.14 -4.60 -7.77
CA TYR A 290 5.91 -5.84 -7.70
C TYR A 290 5.91 -6.43 -6.29
N PHE A 291 5.43 -7.64 -6.14
CA PHE A 291 5.52 -8.35 -4.88
C PHE A 291 6.60 -9.43 -4.99
N ARG A 292 7.70 -9.27 -4.30
CA ARG A 292 8.09 -8.17 -3.42
C ARG A 292 9.43 -7.59 -3.86
N SER A 293 9.82 -6.46 -3.26
CA SER A 293 11.02 -5.71 -3.63
C SER A 293 12.32 -6.51 -3.60
N GLN A 294 12.44 -7.53 -2.75
CA GLN A 294 13.59 -8.42 -2.69
C GLN A 294 13.90 -9.03 -4.06
N PHE A 295 12.89 -9.65 -4.71
CA PHE A 295 13.07 -10.34 -6.00
C PHE A 295 13.41 -9.37 -7.14
N LEU A 296 12.96 -8.11 -7.02
CA LEU A 296 13.36 -7.05 -7.92
C LEU A 296 14.82 -6.63 -7.68
N LEU A 297 15.21 -6.38 -6.42
CA LEU A 297 16.57 -5.95 -6.05
C LEU A 297 17.62 -7.03 -6.27
N ASP A 298 17.26 -8.28 -6.07
CA ASP A 298 18.11 -9.44 -6.35
C ASP A 298 18.23 -9.73 -7.86
N ASN A 299 17.56 -8.92 -8.68
CA ASN A 299 17.57 -9.02 -10.15
C ASN A 299 17.24 -10.43 -10.66
N VAL A 300 16.27 -11.09 -10.02
CA VAL A 300 15.94 -12.47 -10.34
C VAL A 300 15.57 -12.59 -11.82
N LYS A 301 16.31 -13.44 -12.54
CA LYS A 301 16.20 -13.66 -13.99
C LYS A 301 16.31 -12.37 -14.85
N GLY A 302 16.96 -11.31 -14.35
CA GLY A 302 17.11 -10.04 -15.06
C GLY A 302 15.90 -9.10 -14.95
N LEU A 303 15.05 -9.28 -13.94
CA LEU A 303 13.84 -8.46 -13.77
C LEU A 303 14.18 -6.99 -13.53
N LEU A 304 15.17 -6.68 -12.68
CA LEU A 304 15.59 -5.29 -12.41
C LEU A 304 16.12 -4.60 -13.66
N ASP A 305 16.95 -5.30 -14.43
CA ASP A 305 17.51 -4.78 -15.67
C ASP A 305 16.40 -4.47 -16.67
N PHE A 306 15.45 -5.39 -16.83
CA PHE A 306 14.30 -5.17 -17.71
C PHE A 306 13.45 -3.97 -17.27
N VAL A 307 13.16 -3.84 -15.98
CA VAL A 307 12.36 -2.72 -15.45
C VAL A 307 13.11 -1.40 -15.63
N HIS A 308 14.42 -1.37 -15.33
CA HIS A 308 15.26 -0.20 -15.56
C HIS A 308 15.26 0.27 -17.03
N ASP A 309 15.40 -0.66 -17.96
CA ASP A 309 15.42 -0.34 -19.39
C ASP A 309 14.03 0.10 -19.90
N ASN A 310 12.96 -0.43 -19.30
CA ASN A 310 11.59 -0.10 -19.67
C ASN A 310 11.13 1.27 -19.13
N TYR A 311 11.69 1.73 -18.02
CA TYR A 311 11.35 2.99 -17.34
C TYR A 311 12.54 3.98 -17.34
N ALA A 312 12.99 4.37 -18.53
CA ALA A 312 14.10 5.28 -18.70
C ALA A 312 13.84 6.71 -18.19
N ARG A 313 12.60 7.07 -17.85
CA ARG A 313 12.21 8.39 -17.34
C ARG A 313 11.44 8.28 -16.04
N PRO A 314 11.72 9.17 -15.06
CA PRO A 314 10.92 9.26 -13.84
C PRO A 314 9.44 9.57 -14.17
N MET A 315 8.53 8.85 -13.53
CA MET A 315 7.09 9.09 -13.63
C MET A 315 6.55 9.47 -12.27
N LEU A 316 5.61 10.43 -12.26
CA LEU A 316 4.89 10.79 -11.05
C LEU A 316 3.77 9.76 -10.78
N PRO A 317 3.47 9.46 -9.50
CA PRO A 317 2.26 8.72 -9.16
C PRO A 317 1.00 9.43 -9.66
N PRO A 318 -0.09 8.70 -9.96
CA PRO A 318 -1.34 9.31 -10.40
C PRO A 318 -1.86 10.37 -9.44
N ALA A 319 -2.26 11.54 -9.99
CA ALA A 319 -2.86 12.60 -9.20
C ALA A 319 -4.27 12.20 -8.71
N MET A 320 -4.63 12.65 -7.52
CA MET A 320 -5.97 12.45 -6.94
C MET A 320 -6.93 13.56 -7.39
N THR A 321 -7.27 13.57 -8.68
CA THR A 321 -8.13 14.61 -9.31
C THR A 321 -9.55 14.69 -8.73
N TRP A 322 -9.98 13.69 -7.97
CA TRP A 322 -11.24 13.69 -7.24
C TRP A 322 -11.18 14.45 -5.89
N ILE A 323 -9.98 14.78 -5.42
CA ILE A 323 -9.77 15.66 -4.25
C ILE A 323 -9.46 17.06 -4.73
N ASP A 324 -8.50 17.20 -5.65
CA ASP A 324 -8.16 18.45 -6.30
C ASP A 324 -7.80 18.20 -7.78
N SER A 325 -8.54 18.85 -8.67
CA SER A 325 -8.34 18.77 -10.12
C SER A 325 -7.64 20.01 -10.71
N ILE A 326 -7.33 21.00 -9.87
CA ILE A 326 -6.69 22.24 -10.30
C ILE A 326 -5.19 22.08 -10.17
N PRO A 327 -4.42 22.08 -11.29
CA PRO A 327 -2.98 22.00 -11.17
C PRO A 327 -2.41 23.25 -10.51
N PRO A 328 -1.37 23.13 -9.66
CA PRO A 328 -0.71 24.27 -9.06
C PRO A 328 -0.09 25.18 -10.14
N THR A 329 -0.04 26.48 -9.88
CA THR A 329 0.57 27.45 -10.80
C THR A 329 2.08 27.20 -10.90
N ALA A 330 2.67 27.49 -12.06
CA ALA A 330 4.10 27.33 -12.25
C ALA A 330 4.87 28.34 -11.37
N PRO A 331 5.88 27.90 -10.59
CA PRO A 331 6.73 28.82 -9.85
C PRO A 331 7.65 29.59 -10.78
N GLN A 332 7.99 30.83 -10.40
CA GLN A 332 9.00 31.63 -11.11
C GLN A 332 10.38 31.34 -10.55
N LEU A 333 11.23 30.68 -11.34
CA LEU A 333 12.56 30.26 -10.95
C LEU A 333 13.59 31.37 -11.19
N HIS A 334 14.33 31.74 -10.17
CA HIS A 334 15.50 32.65 -10.23
C HIS A 334 16.79 31.86 -9.97
N ARG A 335 17.85 32.23 -10.67
CA ARG A 335 19.18 31.63 -10.50
C ARG A 335 20.23 32.70 -10.27
N ARG A 336 21.06 32.52 -9.25
CA ARG A 336 22.24 33.34 -8.96
C ARG A 336 23.47 32.43 -8.83
N ARG A 337 24.59 32.85 -9.42
CA ARG A 337 25.88 32.15 -9.29
C ARG A 337 26.71 32.82 -8.22
N ASN A 338 27.36 32.05 -7.36
CA ASN A 338 28.36 32.51 -6.40
C ASN A 338 29.53 31.50 -6.41
N GLY A 339 30.63 31.89 -7.06
CA GLY A 339 31.73 30.98 -7.33
C GLY A 339 31.30 29.77 -8.17
N THR A 340 31.52 28.57 -7.67
CA THR A 340 31.08 27.31 -8.28
C THR A 340 29.63 26.95 -7.91
N ALA A 341 29.05 27.56 -6.88
CA ALA A 341 27.69 27.27 -6.43
C ALA A 341 26.64 28.01 -7.27
N LEU A 342 25.54 27.30 -7.55
CA LEU A 342 24.32 27.85 -8.15
C LEU A 342 23.21 27.88 -7.07
N HIS A 343 22.76 29.12 -6.78
CA HIS A 343 21.63 29.32 -5.87
C HIS A 343 20.36 29.48 -6.69
N PHE A 344 19.39 28.65 -6.41
CA PHE A 344 18.07 28.69 -7.00
C PHE A 344 17.07 29.19 -5.96
N SER A 345 16.14 30.04 -6.36
CA SER A 345 15.02 30.47 -5.55
C SER A 345 13.78 30.63 -6.40
N TRP A 346 12.62 30.47 -5.83
CA TRP A 346 11.34 30.63 -6.50
C TRP A 346 10.25 31.13 -5.55
N ASN A 347 9.18 31.66 -6.08
CA ASN A 347 8.03 32.05 -5.29
C ASN A 347 7.28 30.82 -4.76
N ALA A 348 6.74 30.92 -3.56
CA ALA A 348 5.82 29.90 -3.05
C ALA A 348 4.57 29.82 -3.93
N VAL A 349 4.13 28.60 -4.17
CA VAL A 349 2.87 28.32 -4.88
C VAL A 349 1.81 27.99 -3.84
N ALA A 350 0.67 28.66 -3.92
CA ALA A 350 -0.48 28.36 -3.07
C ALA A 350 -1.27 27.21 -3.69
N ASP A 351 -1.63 26.23 -2.86
CA ASP A 351 -2.44 25.08 -3.23
C ASP A 351 -3.25 24.62 -2.01
N ALA A 352 -4.34 23.88 -2.25
CA ALA A 352 -5.15 23.30 -1.18
C ALA A 352 -4.43 22.14 -0.46
N THR A 353 -3.40 21.57 -1.10
CA THR A 353 -2.57 20.48 -0.59
C THR A 353 -1.13 20.93 -0.41
N PRO A 354 -0.30 20.23 0.38
CA PRO A 354 1.13 20.55 0.50
C PRO A 354 1.86 20.48 -0.85
N VAL A 355 2.53 21.56 -1.22
CA VAL A 355 3.32 21.67 -2.45
C VAL A 355 4.76 21.27 -2.19
N HIS A 356 5.28 20.41 -3.04
CA HIS A 356 6.69 20.06 -3.11
C HIS A 356 7.27 20.44 -4.47
N TYR A 357 8.55 20.80 -4.49
CA TYR A 357 9.23 21.23 -5.71
C TYR A 357 10.32 20.22 -6.09
N ASN A 358 10.40 19.93 -7.39
CA ASN A 358 11.47 19.11 -7.96
C ASN A 358 12.32 19.98 -8.86
N LEU A 359 13.63 19.99 -8.66
CA LEU A 359 14.59 20.73 -9.50
C LEU A 359 15.28 19.75 -10.45
N TYR A 360 15.18 20.02 -11.74
CA TYR A 360 15.82 19.21 -12.78
C TYR A 360 16.82 20.04 -13.57
N ARG A 361 17.93 19.41 -13.97
CA ARG A 361 18.83 19.91 -15.01
C ARG A 361 18.42 19.31 -16.35
N LEU A 362 18.15 20.15 -17.33
CA LEU A 362 17.88 19.68 -18.68
C LEU A 362 19.21 19.33 -19.37
N THR A 363 19.30 18.14 -19.94
CA THR A 363 20.43 17.62 -20.69
C THR A 363 19.96 17.18 -22.07
N ALA A 364 20.90 16.89 -22.98
CA ALA A 364 20.57 16.37 -24.31
C ALA A 364 19.82 15.04 -24.28
N SER A 365 20.04 14.23 -23.21
CA SER A 365 19.36 12.96 -22.98
C SER A 365 18.04 13.10 -22.19
N GLY A 366 17.68 14.31 -21.77
CA GLY A 366 16.46 14.59 -21.02
C GLY A 366 16.71 15.20 -19.64
N PRO A 367 15.66 15.34 -18.81
CA PRO A 367 15.77 15.93 -17.49
C PRO A 367 16.48 14.99 -16.51
N VAL A 368 17.45 15.52 -15.77
CA VAL A 368 18.17 14.83 -14.71
C VAL A 368 17.82 15.49 -13.38
N ALA A 369 17.35 14.71 -12.42
CA ALA A 369 16.99 15.22 -11.09
C ALA A 369 18.22 15.79 -10.36
N VAL A 370 18.08 17.00 -9.83
CA VAL A 370 19.09 17.70 -9.02
C VAL A 370 18.69 17.67 -7.55
N ALA A 371 17.43 17.94 -7.26
CA ALA A 371 16.84 17.82 -5.94
C ALA A 371 15.35 17.49 -6.07
N LEU A 372 14.84 16.65 -5.18
CA LEU A 372 13.49 16.15 -5.24
C LEU A 372 12.76 16.46 -3.93
N ARG A 373 11.45 16.67 -4.05
CA ARG A 373 10.52 16.82 -2.93
C ARG A 373 10.93 17.95 -1.93
N LEU A 374 11.43 19.05 -2.48
CA LEU A 374 11.77 20.22 -1.68
C LEU A 374 10.51 20.89 -1.14
N SER A 375 10.42 21.09 0.16
CA SER A 375 9.33 21.84 0.81
C SER A 375 9.60 23.35 0.88
N GLY A 376 10.89 23.75 0.76
CA GLY A 376 11.30 25.16 0.73
C GLY A 376 11.30 25.76 -0.67
N THR A 377 11.48 27.08 -0.73
CA THR A 377 11.51 27.87 -1.99
C THR A 377 12.91 28.26 -2.44
N ALA A 378 13.94 27.57 -1.94
CA ALA A 378 15.32 27.79 -2.35
C ALA A 378 16.14 26.50 -2.25
N PHE A 379 17.16 26.41 -3.11
CA PHE A 379 18.12 25.30 -3.13
C PHE A 379 19.48 25.76 -3.63
N THR A 380 20.53 25.25 -3.01
CA THR A 380 21.91 25.53 -3.47
C THR A 380 22.51 24.26 -4.06
N TYR A 381 22.81 24.33 -5.35
CA TYR A 381 23.47 23.25 -6.09
C TYR A 381 24.97 23.54 -6.18
N ARG A 382 25.80 22.57 -5.85
CA ARG A 382 27.24 22.60 -6.07
C ARG A 382 27.59 21.50 -7.05
N PRO A 383 27.92 21.83 -8.32
CA PRO A 383 28.40 20.81 -9.25
C PRO A 383 29.66 20.16 -8.69
N ALA A 384 29.74 18.84 -8.84
CA ALA A 384 30.96 18.08 -8.51
C ALA A 384 32.09 18.43 -9.47
#